data_4dafd758bbd9f826cb765d5ddd245a85
#
_entry.id   4dafd758bbd9f826cb765d5ddd245a85
#
_cell.length_a   1.000
_cell.length_b   1.000
_cell.length_c   1.000
_cell.angle_alpha   90.00
_cell.angle_beta   90.00
_cell.angle_gamma   90.00
#
_symmetry.space_group_name_H-M   'P 1'
#
loop_
_entity.id
_entity.type
_entity.pdbx_description
1 polymer ?
#
loop_
_entity_poly.entity_id
_entity_poly.type
_entity_poly.pdbx_seq_one_letter_code
_entity_poly.pdbx_strand_id
1 'polypeptide(L)'
;MVKMLEEKAHSLVNRLPPWFKQEIPDAKKIQQMKSLFRSSRLYTVCESARCPNMGKCWGQGVATFMILGEICSRACRFCAVKAGRPMEVDPEEPYHVALAVKELNLRYVVITSVARDDLEDEGADQFVKTIQEIRLLMPRTKIEVLIPDFSNKIESLRKVTQAKPEVVSHNIETARRLSPYIRPQADYDRSLQVLENFKKLDPAIFTKSSVMLGLGETEEEVLQTMEDLLKAGCDILTIGQYLAPSNSKRHVRVKQFVSPQEFAFYKETGLNLGFKHVMSGPLVRSSFIAEEGYKECLQKIKL
;
A
#
# COMPACT_ATOMS: atom_id res chain seq x y z
N MET A 1 -2.36 16.19 40.41
CA MET A 1 -1.17 16.46 39.61
C MET A 1 -0.96 15.39 38.53
N VAL A 2 -0.97 14.09 38.85
CA VAL A 2 -0.83 12.99 37.88
C VAL A 2 -1.93 13.01 36.82
N LYS A 3 -3.21 13.12 37.18
CA LYS A 3 -4.35 13.21 36.22
C LYS A 3 -4.26 14.42 35.27
N MET A 4 -3.76 15.56 35.75
CA MET A 4 -3.56 16.74 34.88
C MET A 4 -2.39 16.56 33.92
N LEU A 5 -1.37 15.77 34.29
CA LEU A 5 -0.24 15.43 33.41
C LEU A 5 -0.70 14.40 32.35
N GLU A 6 -1.53 13.44 32.75
CA GLU A 6 -2.12 12.47 31.81
C GLU A 6 -3.11 13.14 30.85
N GLU A 7 -3.92 14.10 31.29
CA GLU A 7 -4.82 14.88 30.43
C GLU A 7 -4.05 15.82 29.49
N LYS A 8 -2.93 16.44 29.95
CA LYS A 8 -2.04 17.21 29.07
C LYS A 8 -1.31 16.33 28.07
N ALA A 9 -0.83 15.16 28.49
CA ALA A 9 -0.26 14.18 27.56
C ALA A 9 -1.28 13.70 26.53
N HIS A 10 -2.54 13.46 26.96
CA HIS A 10 -3.64 13.10 26.05
C HIS A 10 -4.01 14.23 25.08
N SER A 11 -3.93 15.51 25.49
CA SER A 11 -4.22 16.65 24.63
C SER A 11 -3.12 16.94 23.60
N LEU A 12 -1.87 16.57 23.88
CA LEU A 12 -0.74 16.70 22.96
C LEU A 12 -0.80 15.67 21.82
N VAL A 13 -1.37 14.49 22.06
CA VAL A 13 -1.56 13.44 21.04
C VAL A 13 -2.64 13.81 20.01
N ASN A 14 -3.48 14.83 20.27
CA ASN A 14 -4.53 15.27 19.35
C ASN A 14 -4.10 16.28 18.28
N ARG A 15 -2.85 16.76 18.30
CA ARG A 15 -2.31 17.66 17.26
C ARG A 15 -1.21 16.95 16.50
N LEU A 16 -1.36 16.91 15.18
CA LEU A 16 -0.30 16.40 14.31
C LEU A 16 0.99 17.23 14.52
N PRO A 17 2.14 16.57 14.70
CA PRO A 17 3.44 17.25 14.77
C PRO A 17 3.72 18.13 13.55
N PRO A 18 4.63 19.12 13.66
CA PRO A 18 4.89 20.08 12.58
C PRO A 18 5.33 19.44 11.26
N TRP A 19 5.99 18.30 11.30
CA TRP A 19 6.48 17.59 10.10
C TRP A 19 5.39 16.92 9.26
N PHE A 20 4.11 16.95 9.71
CA PHE A 20 2.95 16.54 8.90
C PHE A 20 2.32 17.69 8.11
N LYS A 21 2.84 18.91 8.23
CA LYS A 21 2.34 20.02 7.44
C LYS A 21 2.55 19.75 5.95
N GLN A 22 1.52 19.97 5.17
CA GLN A 22 1.54 19.87 3.73
C GLN A 22 1.04 21.19 3.12
N GLU A 23 1.45 21.43 1.88
CA GLU A 23 0.93 22.53 1.08
C GLU A 23 -0.55 22.30 0.74
N ILE A 24 -1.28 23.40 0.58
CA ILE A 24 -2.67 23.33 0.15
C ILE A 24 -2.69 22.85 -1.31
N PRO A 25 -3.39 21.77 -1.62
CA PRO A 25 -3.38 21.23 -2.97
C PRO A 25 -4.19 22.08 -3.94
N ASP A 26 -3.87 21.99 -5.24
CA ASP A 26 -4.61 22.63 -6.32
C ASP A 26 -6.03 22.03 -6.43
N ALA A 27 -7.02 22.82 -5.99
CA ALA A 27 -8.42 22.39 -5.98
C ALA A 27 -8.95 22.04 -7.39
N LYS A 28 -8.48 22.71 -8.44
CA LYS A 28 -8.91 22.46 -9.83
C LYS A 28 -8.45 21.10 -10.31
N LYS A 29 -7.18 20.75 -10.07
CA LYS A 29 -6.64 19.43 -10.40
C LYS A 29 -7.33 18.31 -9.63
N ILE A 30 -7.59 18.49 -8.34
CA ILE A 30 -8.35 17.54 -7.53
C ILE A 30 -9.75 17.32 -8.12
N GLN A 31 -10.44 18.39 -8.51
CA GLN A 31 -11.78 18.29 -9.09
C GLN A 31 -11.76 17.55 -10.44
N GLN A 32 -10.76 17.79 -11.28
CA GLN A 32 -10.57 17.07 -12.54
C GLN A 32 -10.39 15.56 -12.31
N MET A 33 -9.50 15.18 -11.39
CA MET A 33 -9.27 13.78 -11.04
C MET A 33 -10.56 13.11 -10.50
N LYS A 34 -11.29 13.80 -9.62
CA LYS A 34 -12.58 13.28 -9.12
C LYS A 34 -13.61 13.08 -10.23
N SER A 35 -13.70 14.03 -11.18
CA SER A 35 -14.61 13.90 -12.32
C SER A 35 -14.28 12.68 -13.16
N LEU A 36 -12.99 12.48 -13.48
CA LEU A 36 -12.51 11.33 -14.24
C LEU A 36 -12.89 10.01 -13.55
N PHE A 37 -12.58 9.85 -12.27
CA PHE A 37 -12.86 8.59 -11.57
C PHE A 37 -14.35 8.31 -11.45
N ARG A 38 -15.18 9.34 -11.22
CA ARG A 38 -16.64 9.18 -11.13
C ARG A 38 -17.28 8.85 -12.47
N SER A 39 -16.87 9.53 -13.56
CA SER A 39 -17.39 9.25 -14.90
C SER A 39 -17.04 7.85 -15.37
N SER A 40 -15.89 7.33 -14.96
CA SER A 40 -15.40 5.98 -15.30
C SER A 40 -15.79 4.91 -14.27
N ARG A 41 -16.57 5.24 -13.23
CA ARG A 41 -16.95 4.33 -12.12
C ARG A 41 -15.74 3.68 -11.43
N LEU A 42 -14.62 4.40 -11.33
CA LEU A 42 -13.38 3.90 -10.75
C LEU A 42 -13.21 4.33 -9.30
N TYR A 43 -12.60 3.46 -8.52
CA TYR A 43 -12.23 3.72 -7.14
C TYR A 43 -10.73 3.93 -7.01
N THR A 44 -10.35 4.74 -6.01
CA THR A 44 -8.95 4.94 -5.66
C THR A 44 -8.72 4.70 -4.17
N VAL A 45 -7.59 4.07 -3.84
CA VAL A 45 -7.19 3.97 -2.43
C VAL A 45 -6.92 5.35 -1.83
N CYS A 46 -6.60 6.35 -2.67
CA CYS A 46 -6.36 7.72 -2.23
C CYS A 46 -7.59 8.30 -1.52
N GLU A 47 -8.79 8.10 -2.07
CA GLU A 47 -10.06 8.51 -1.46
C GLU A 47 -10.51 7.53 -0.37
N SER A 48 -10.58 6.24 -0.69
CA SER A 48 -11.14 5.22 0.18
C SER A 48 -10.33 5.04 1.48
N ALA A 49 -9.01 5.17 1.42
CA ALA A 49 -8.13 5.12 2.59
C ALA A 49 -7.89 6.49 3.23
N ARG A 50 -8.50 7.58 2.74
CA ARG A 50 -8.30 8.95 3.23
C ARG A 50 -6.82 9.32 3.26
N CYS A 51 -6.10 9.05 2.15
CA CYS A 51 -4.67 9.22 2.08
C CYS A 51 -4.27 10.70 2.29
N PRO A 52 -3.34 11.00 3.22
CA PRO A 52 -2.90 12.38 3.44
C PRO A 52 -2.18 12.98 2.25
N ASN A 53 -1.63 12.16 1.35
CA ASN A 53 -0.89 12.60 0.17
C ASN A 53 -1.78 12.85 -1.06
N MET A 54 -3.10 12.61 -0.96
CA MET A 54 -4.02 12.70 -2.10
C MET A 54 -3.86 14.01 -2.87
N GLY A 55 -3.83 15.14 -2.17
CA GLY A 55 -3.68 16.45 -2.80
C GLY A 55 -2.39 16.60 -3.58
N LYS A 56 -1.26 16.17 -3.02
CA LYS A 56 0.05 16.21 -3.67
C LYS A 56 0.11 15.27 -4.88
N CYS A 57 -0.28 14.02 -4.70
CA CYS A 57 -0.26 13.01 -5.76
C CYS A 57 -1.17 13.38 -6.93
N TRP A 58 -2.40 13.76 -6.65
CA TRP A 58 -3.36 14.16 -7.68
C TRP A 58 -2.98 15.46 -8.37
N GLY A 59 -2.35 16.39 -7.64
CA GLY A 59 -1.75 17.59 -8.23
C GLY A 59 -0.67 17.27 -9.27
N GLN A 60 -0.05 16.09 -9.19
CA GLN A 60 0.95 15.57 -10.13
C GLN A 60 0.36 14.58 -11.15
N GLY A 61 -0.96 14.36 -11.16
CA GLY A 61 -1.62 13.39 -12.04
C GLY A 61 -1.37 11.93 -11.66
N VAL A 62 -0.98 11.64 -10.40
CA VAL A 62 -0.69 10.28 -9.93
C VAL A 62 -1.80 9.80 -9.01
N ALA A 63 -2.34 8.61 -9.27
CA ALA A 63 -3.31 7.95 -8.42
C ALA A 63 -3.01 6.45 -8.31
N THR A 64 -3.49 5.83 -7.21
CA THR A 64 -3.48 4.38 -7.05
C THR A 64 -4.90 3.87 -7.25
N PHE A 65 -5.11 3.10 -8.30
CA PHE A 65 -6.41 2.51 -8.61
C PHE A 65 -6.73 1.39 -7.64
N MET A 66 -8.00 1.32 -7.22
CA MET A 66 -8.49 0.25 -6.35
C MET A 66 -9.58 -0.51 -7.12
N ILE A 67 -9.28 -1.73 -7.50
CA ILE A 67 -10.18 -2.62 -8.26
C ILE A 67 -11.00 -3.52 -7.33
N LEU A 68 -11.96 -4.24 -7.90
CA LEU A 68 -12.91 -5.14 -7.20
C LEU A 68 -13.92 -4.39 -6.32
N GLY A 69 -14.15 -3.11 -6.66
CA GLY A 69 -15.14 -2.27 -6.00
C GLY A 69 -14.65 -1.55 -4.74
N GLU A 70 -15.57 -1.08 -3.90
CA GLU A 70 -15.26 -0.24 -2.72
C GLU A 70 -15.46 -0.93 -1.37
N ILE A 71 -15.98 -2.17 -1.34
CA ILE A 71 -16.30 -2.89 -0.11
C ILE A 71 -15.33 -4.06 0.03
N CYS A 72 -14.59 -4.08 1.15
CA CYS A 72 -13.62 -5.12 1.47
C CYS A 72 -14.29 -6.22 2.33
N SER A 73 -13.99 -7.50 2.05
CA SER A 73 -14.42 -8.63 2.88
C SER A 73 -13.74 -8.62 4.26
N ARG A 74 -12.62 -7.91 4.41
CA ARG A 74 -11.84 -7.81 5.65
C ARG A 74 -12.01 -6.47 6.36
N ALA A 75 -11.78 -6.47 7.68
CA ALA A 75 -11.97 -5.32 8.56
C ALA A 75 -10.69 -4.93 9.32
N CYS A 76 -9.59 -4.72 8.61
CA CYS A 76 -8.33 -4.29 9.21
C CYS A 76 -8.51 -2.99 10.01
N ARG A 77 -7.99 -2.95 11.25
CA ARG A 77 -8.26 -1.85 12.20
C ARG A 77 -7.49 -0.57 11.91
N PHE A 78 -6.62 -0.58 10.94
CA PHE A 78 -5.91 0.61 10.43
C PHE A 78 -6.59 1.22 9.20
N CYS A 79 -7.46 0.47 8.51
CA CYS A 79 -7.93 0.78 7.17
C CYS A 79 -9.26 1.53 7.18
N ALA A 80 -9.36 2.60 6.38
CA ALA A 80 -10.58 3.38 6.20
C ALA A 80 -11.53 2.79 5.16
N VAL A 81 -11.09 1.82 4.35
CA VAL A 81 -11.94 1.16 3.35
C VAL A 81 -13.14 0.52 4.03
N LYS A 82 -14.29 0.63 3.41
CA LYS A 82 -15.55 0.10 3.92
C LYS A 82 -15.50 -1.42 3.97
N ALA A 83 -15.72 -2.00 5.15
CA ALA A 83 -15.81 -3.44 5.32
C ALA A 83 -17.26 -3.91 5.24
N GLY A 84 -17.48 -5.07 4.62
CA GLY A 84 -18.82 -5.64 4.48
C GLY A 84 -18.87 -6.74 3.43
N ARG A 85 -20.06 -7.04 2.95
CA ARG A 85 -20.27 -7.95 1.82
C ARG A 85 -20.00 -7.22 0.51
N PRO A 86 -18.98 -7.64 -0.27
CA PRO A 86 -18.68 -7.02 -1.55
C PRO A 86 -19.81 -7.20 -2.57
N MET A 87 -19.85 -6.32 -3.57
CA MET A 87 -20.74 -6.43 -4.72
C MET A 87 -20.19 -7.43 -5.74
N GLU A 88 -20.99 -7.76 -6.75
CA GLU A 88 -20.53 -8.53 -7.90
C GLU A 88 -19.34 -7.84 -8.58
N VAL A 89 -18.48 -8.64 -9.19
CA VAL A 89 -17.32 -8.13 -9.92
C VAL A 89 -17.79 -7.46 -11.21
N ASP A 90 -17.39 -6.22 -11.43
CA ASP A 90 -17.63 -5.52 -12.68
C ASP A 90 -16.65 -6.03 -13.76
N PRO A 91 -17.13 -6.70 -14.81
CA PRO A 91 -16.26 -7.20 -15.88
C PRO A 91 -15.63 -6.10 -16.73
N GLU A 92 -16.20 -4.88 -16.76
CA GLU A 92 -15.71 -3.74 -17.52
C GLU A 92 -14.67 -2.89 -16.73
N GLU A 93 -14.53 -3.10 -15.41
CA GLU A 93 -13.60 -2.35 -14.56
C GLU A 93 -12.16 -2.38 -15.10
N PRO A 94 -11.58 -3.52 -15.56
CA PRO A 94 -10.24 -3.57 -16.13
C PRO A 94 -10.05 -2.62 -17.32
N TYR A 95 -11.00 -2.59 -18.24
CA TYR A 95 -10.99 -1.70 -19.39
C TYR A 95 -11.10 -0.23 -18.99
N HIS A 96 -11.98 0.10 -18.05
CA HIS A 96 -12.12 1.46 -17.53
C HIS A 96 -10.85 1.94 -16.85
N VAL A 97 -10.16 1.07 -16.08
CA VAL A 97 -8.84 1.39 -15.49
C VAL A 97 -7.82 1.68 -16.59
N ALA A 98 -7.76 0.86 -17.63
CA ALA A 98 -6.82 1.05 -18.74
C ALA A 98 -7.09 2.35 -19.52
N LEU A 99 -8.36 2.73 -19.71
CA LEU A 99 -8.72 4.03 -20.29
C LEU A 99 -8.27 5.19 -19.43
N ALA A 100 -8.46 5.12 -18.10
CA ALA A 100 -8.01 6.18 -17.19
C ALA A 100 -6.47 6.29 -17.16
N VAL A 101 -5.74 5.16 -17.18
CA VAL A 101 -4.28 5.15 -17.32
C VAL A 101 -3.83 5.86 -18.60
N LYS A 102 -4.54 5.63 -19.72
CA LYS A 102 -4.28 6.28 -21.01
C LYS A 102 -4.61 7.77 -20.97
N GLU A 103 -5.76 8.16 -20.43
CA GLU A 103 -6.17 9.57 -20.32
C GLU A 103 -5.21 10.37 -19.46
N LEU A 104 -4.74 9.80 -18.35
CA LEU A 104 -3.74 10.40 -17.47
C LEU A 104 -2.31 10.28 -18.02
N ASN A 105 -2.11 9.58 -19.13
CA ASN A 105 -0.80 9.32 -19.75
C ASN A 105 0.25 8.81 -18.75
N LEU A 106 -0.13 7.82 -17.93
CA LEU A 106 0.72 7.32 -16.86
C LEU A 106 1.86 6.45 -17.41
N ARG A 107 3.08 6.75 -17.00
CA ARG A 107 4.25 5.91 -17.29
C ARG A 107 4.45 4.82 -16.27
N TYR A 108 3.92 5.01 -15.08
CA TYR A 108 3.91 4.05 -13.98
C TYR A 108 2.54 4.08 -13.30
N VAL A 109 1.96 2.92 -13.04
CA VAL A 109 0.66 2.80 -12.38
C VAL A 109 0.72 1.80 -11.24
N VAL A 110 0.09 2.13 -10.13
CA VAL A 110 -0.12 1.20 -9.02
C VAL A 110 -1.59 0.79 -8.99
N ILE A 111 -1.83 -0.51 -9.00
CA ILE A 111 -3.15 -1.13 -8.91
C ILE A 111 -3.22 -1.88 -7.59
N THR A 112 -4.23 -1.61 -6.80
CA THR A 112 -4.55 -2.37 -5.60
C THR A 112 -5.99 -2.85 -5.65
N SER A 113 -6.42 -3.59 -4.65
CA SER A 113 -7.81 -4.03 -4.53
C SER A 113 -8.32 -4.00 -3.09
N VAL A 114 -9.62 -4.14 -2.93
CA VAL A 114 -10.22 -4.67 -1.71
C VAL A 114 -9.94 -6.18 -1.61
N ALA A 115 -9.95 -6.76 -0.40
CA ALA A 115 -9.94 -8.21 -0.27
C ALA A 115 -11.30 -8.80 -0.68
N ARG A 116 -11.26 -9.95 -1.36
CA ARG A 116 -12.41 -10.67 -1.90
C ARG A 116 -12.35 -12.15 -1.50
N ASP A 117 -12.31 -12.39 -0.18
CA ASP A 117 -12.30 -13.76 0.37
C ASP A 117 -13.56 -14.57 -0.01
N ASP A 118 -14.55 -13.90 -0.60
CA ASP A 118 -15.79 -14.47 -1.14
C ASP A 118 -15.63 -15.08 -2.54
N LEU A 119 -14.55 -14.77 -3.27
CA LEU A 119 -14.25 -15.31 -4.59
C LEU A 119 -13.31 -16.52 -4.49
N GLU A 120 -13.45 -17.46 -5.42
CA GLU A 120 -12.62 -18.67 -5.44
C GLU A 120 -11.13 -18.36 -5.59
N ASP A 121 -10.76 -17.41 -6.47
CA ASP A 121 -9.40 -16.94 -6.71
C ASP A 121 -9.02 -15.69 -5.92
N GLU A 122 -9.93 -15.24 -5.03
CA GLU A 122 -9.81 -14.02 -4.22
C GLU A 122 -9.54 -12.75 -5.04
N GLY A 123 -9.91 -12.77 -6.34
CA GLY A 123 -9.83 -11.64 -7.27
C GLY A 123 -8.54 -11.59 -8.10
N ALA A 124 -7.74 -12.64 -8.13
CA ALA A 124 -6.51 -12.69 -8.93
C ALA A 124 -6.77 -12.48 -10.43
N ASP A 125 -7.85 -13.04 -10.97
CA ASP A 125 -8.23 -12.88 -12.39
C ASP A 125 -8.51 -11.41 -12.76
N GLN A 126 -9.05 -10.62 -11.84
CA GLN A 126 -9.31 -9.20 -12.09
C GLN A 126 -8.00 -8.40 -12.20
N PHE A 127 -6.99 -8.74 -11.38
CA PHE A 127 -5.65 -8.17 -11.55
C PHE A 127 -5.05 -8.53 -12.91
N VAL A 128 -5.15 -9.80 -13.32
CA VAL A 128 -4.64 -10.27 -14.62
C VAL A 128 -5.29 -9.50 -15.77
N LYS A 129 -6.63 -9.41 -15.80
CA LYS A 129 -7.37 -8.67 -16.81
C LYS A 129 -6.98 -7.20 -16.84
N THR A 130 -6.85 -6.57 -15.67
CA THR A 130 -6.46 -5.16 -15.57
C THR A 130 -5.05 -4.93 -16.13
N ILE A 131 -4.10 -5.81 -15.82
CA ILE A 131 -2.73 -5.74 -16.38
C ILE A 131 -2.78 -5.90 -17.91
N GLN A 132 -3.56 -6.86 -18.41
CA GLN A 132 -3.69 -7.12 -19.86
C GLN A 132 -4.29 -5.92 -20.60
N GLU A 133 -5.38 -5.35 -20.11
CA GLU A 133 -6.01 -4.16 -20.71
C GLU A 133 -5.06 -2.96 -20.73
N ILE A 134 -4.32 -2.72 -19.63
CA ILE A 134 -3.31 -1.65 -19.62
C ILE A 134 -2.21 -1.93 -20.64
N ARG A 135 -1.69 -3.16 -20.72
CA ARG A 135 -0.66 -3.54 -21.72
C ARG A 135 -1.14 -3.34 -23.16
N LEU A 136 -2.43 -3.62 -23.42
CA LEU A 136 -3.03 -3.44 -24.73
C LEU A 136 -3.09 -1.95 -25.13
N LEU A 137 -3.56 -1.08 -24.23
CA LEU A 137 -3.73 0.35 -24.53
C LEU A 137 -2.46 1.17 -24.33
N MET A 138 -1.60 0.77 -23.39
CA MET A 138 -0.40 1.51 -22.95
C MET A 138 0.79 0.57 -22.73
N PRO A 139 1.36 -0.03 -23.79
CA PRO A 139 2.34 -1.13 -23.69
C PRO A 139 3.65 -0.74 -22.99
N ARG A 140 3.97 0.56 -22.87
CA ARG A 140 5.16 1.05 -22.21
C ARG A 140 4.97 1.41 -20.73
N THR A 141 3.73 1.47 -20.26
CA THR A 141 3.43 1.76 -18.85
C THR A 141 3.96 0.66 -17.96
N LYS A 142 4.68 1.02 -16.90
CA LYS A 142 5.13 0.11 -15.86
C LYS A 142 4.01 -0.12 -14.86
N ILE A 143 3.84 -1.36 -14.43
CA ILE A 143 2.71 -1.76 -13.59
C ILE A 143 3.23 -2.34 -12.28
N GLU A 144 2.80 -1.76 -11.18
CA GLU A 144 2.93 -2.31 -9.84
C GLU A 144 1.55 -2.79 -9.38
N VAL A 145 1.48 -3.98 -8.80
CA VAL A 145 0.25 -4.48 -8.17
C VAL A 145 0.46 -4.64 -6.67
N LEU A 146 -0.44 -4.06 -5.88
CA LEU A 146 -0.51 -4.25 -4.43
C LEU A 146 -1.67 -5.19 -4.13
N ILE A 147 -1.35 -6.46 -3.90
CA ILE A 147 -2.32 -7.53 -3.77
C ILE A 147 -2.68 -7.85 -2.30
N PRO A 148 -3.87 -8.40 -2.01
CA PRO A 148 -4.13 -9.11 -0.76
C PRO A 148 -3.29 -10.39 -0.70
N ASP A 149 -3.37 -11.14 0.41
CA ASP A 149 -2.59 -12.36 0.56
C ASP A 149 -3.12 -13.56 -0.27
N PHE A 150 -4.28 -13.44 -0.91
CA PHE A 150 -4.98 -14.51 -1.62
C PHE A 150 -5.01 -15.83 -0.84
N SER A 151 -5.08 -15.77 0.51
CA SER A 151 -4.93 -16.93 1.40
C SER A 151 -3.73 -17.82 1.06
N ASN A 152 -2.69 -17.22 0.43
CA ASN A 152 -1.49 -17.87 -0.11
C ASN A 152 -1.79 -18.99 -1.13
N LYS A 153 -2.90 -18.90 -1.87
CA LYS A 153 -3.25 -19.84 -2.96
C LYS A 153 -2.24 -19.69 -4.09
N ILE A 154 -1.42 -20.72 -4.28
CA ILE A 154 -0.31 -20.67 -5.25
C ILE A 154 -0.78 -20.42 -6.69
N GLU A 155 -1.98 -20.88 -7.06
CA GLU A 155 -2.54 -20.65 -8.38
C GLU A 155 -2.90 -19.18 -8.60
N SER A 156 -3.45 -18.49 -7.60
CA SER A 156 -3.73 -17.06 -7.65
C SER A 156 -2.44 -16.25 -7.80
N LEU A 157 -1.41 -16.60 -7.02
CA LEU A 157 -0.08 -15.97 -7.11
C LEU A 157 0.55 -16.21 -8.49
N ARG A 158 0.44 -17.43 -9.04
CA ARG A 158 0.95 -17.80 -10.35
C ARG A 158 0.29 -17.01 -11.47
N LYS A 159 -1.03 -16.88 -11.44
CA LYS A 159 -1.79 -16.06 -12.43
C LYS A 159 -1.26 -14.63 -12.47
N VAL A 160 -1.11 -13.98 -11.31
CA VAL A 160 -0.59 -12.61 -11.23
C VAL A 160 0.85 -12.54 -11.73
N THR A 161 1.71 -13.50 -11.37
CA THR A 161 3.10 -13.56 -11.83
C THR A 161 3.17 -13.70 -13.37
N GLN A 162 2.34 -14.55 -13.95
CA GLN A 162 2.29 -14.77 -15.41
C GLN A 162 1.81 -13.54 -16.19
N ALA A 163 1.02 -12.65 -15.57
CA ALA A 163 0.65 -11.36 -16.16
C ALA A 163 1.81 -10.36 -16.21
N LYS A 164 2.96 -10.69 -15.58
CA LYS A 164 4.22 -9.96 -15.62
C LYS A 164 4.12 -8.48 -15.23
N PRO A 165 3.60 -8.13 -14.05
CA PRO A 165 3.80 -6.80 -13.52
C PRO A 165 5.29 -6.58 -13.23
N GLU A 166 5.75 -5.34 -13.24
CA GLU A 166 7.13 -5.01 -12.90
C GLU A 166 7.44 -5.18 -11.41
N VAL A 167 6.43 -4.88 -10.57
CA VAL A 167 6.55 -4.99 -9.10
C VAL A 167 5.29 -5.67 -8.55
N VAL A 168 5.48 -6.64 -7.67
CA VAL A 168 4.41 -7.20 -6.85
C VAL A 168 4.61 -6.76 -5.41
N SER A 169 3.61 -6.08 -4.87
CA SER A 169 3.58 -5.62 -3.49
C SER A 169 2.58 -6.44 -2.67
N HIS A 170 3.00 -6.85 -1.48
CA HIS A 170 2.11 -7.32 -0.43
C HIS A 170 2.58 -6.76 0.91
N ASN A 171 1.74 -5.98 1.56
CA ASN A 171 2.13 -5.27 2.78
C ASN A 171 2.07 -6.17 4.01
N ILE A 172 3.13 -6.16 4.83
CA ILE A 172 3.15 -6.77 6.17
C ILE A 172 2.40 -5.92 7.20
N GLU A 173 2.32 -4.62 6.97
CA GLU A 173 1.60 -3.56 7.69
C GLU A 173 2.13 -3.24 9.09
N THR A 174 2.49 -4.22 9.91
CA THR A 174 2.93 -4.02 11.29
C THR A 174 3.76 -5.19 11.80
N ALA A 175 4.38 -5.05 12.97
CA ALA A 175 5.16 -6.10 13.63
C ALA A 175 4.31 -7.34 13.99
N ARG A 176 4.96 -8.49 14.08
CA ARG A 176 4.36 -9.82 14.33
C ARG A 176 3.40 -9.82 15.50
N ARG A 177 3.82 -9.30 16.66
CA ARG A 177 2.99 -9.24 17.89
C ARG A 177 1.69 -8.47 17.69
N LEU A 178 1.72 -7.40 16.91
CA LEU A 178 0.57 -6.52 16.68
C LEU A 178 -0.36 -7.03 15.57
N SER A 179 0.15 -7.85 14.66
CA SER A 179 -0.58 -8.29 13.46
C SER A 179 -1.96 -8.88 13.76
N PRO A 180 -2.16 -9.81 14.71
CA PRO A 180 -3.48 -10.38 14.99
C PRO A 180 -4.50 -9.35 15.48
N TYR A 181 -4.05 -8.29 16.16
CA TYR A 181 -4.93 -7.22 16.63
C TYR A 181 -5.22 -6.19 15.54
N ILE A 182 -4.23 -5.85 14.74
CA ILE A 182 -4.32 -4.81 13.70
C ILE A 182 -5.00 -5.35 12.43
N ARG A 183 -4.72 -6.61 12.07
CA ARG A 183 -5.16 -7.30 10.87
C ARG A 183 -5.81 -8.66 11.21
N PRO A 184 -6.95 -8.70 11.87
CA PRO A 184 -7.49 -9.93 12.46
C PRO A 184 -7.80 -11.05 11.45
N GLN A 185 -7.93 -10.74 10.16
CA GLN A 185 -8.22 -11.70 9.08
C GLN A 185 -7.01 -11.97 8.19
N ALA A 186 -5.85 -11.39 8.51
CA ALA A 186 -4.58 -11.64 7.83
C ALA A 186 -3.59 -12.26 8.81
N ASP A 187 -2.62 -12.97 8.28
CA ASP A 187 -1.59 -13.64 9.06
C ASP A 187 -0.21 -13.10 8.68
N TYR A 188 0.67 -12.94 9.68
CA TYR A 188 2.01 -12.39 9.49
C TYR A 188 2.89 -13.32 8.69
N ASP A 189 2.94 -14.61 9.05
CA ASP A 189 3.78 -15.61 8.38
C ASP A 189 3.26 -15.88 6.96
N ARG A 190 1.94 -15.93 6.78
CA ARG A 190 1.32 -16.03 5.45
C ARG A 190 1.72 -14.84 4.56
N SER A 191 1.79 -13.63 5.11
CA SER A 191 2.23 -12.45 4.36
C SER A 191 3.68 -12.56 3.89
N LEU A 192 4.58 -13.11 4.70
CA LEU A 192 5.95 -13.41 4.30
C LEU A 192 6.01 -14.50 3.21
N GLN A 193 5.24 -15.59 3.39
CA GLN A 193 5.15 -16.68 2.42
C GLN A 193 4.66 -16.22 1.05
N VAL A 194 3.74 -15.26 1.00
CA VAL A 194 3.28 -14.66 -0.27
C VAL A 194 4.45 -14.02 -1.03
N LEU A 195 5.27 -13.21 -0.37
CA LEU A 195 6.45 -12.58 -0.98
C LEU A 195 7.48 -13.62 -1.42
N GLU A 196 7.75 -14.61 -0.56
CA GLU A 196 8.66 -15.72 -0.87
C GLU A 196 8.17 -16.52 -2.08
N ASN A 197 6.88 -16.82 -2.17
CA ASN A 197 6.30 -17.56 -3.28
C ASN A 197 6.39 -16.80 -4.59
N PHE A 198 6.24 -15.46 -4.61
CA PHE A 198 6.50 -14.68 -5.82
C PHE A 198 7.94 -14.80 -6.30
N LYS A 199 8.91 -14.78 -5.39
CA LYS A 199 10.32 -15.01 -5.74
C LYS A 199 10.60 -16.41 -6.24
N LYS A 200 9.90 -17.42 -5.73
CA LYS A 200 9.99 -18.81 -6.23
C LYS A 200 9.36 -18.96 -7.62
N LEU A 201 8.26 -18.26 -7.89
CA LEU A 201 7.55 -18.29 -9.18
C LEU A 201 8.30 -17.51 -10.27
N ASP A 202 8.87 -16.37 -9.94
CA ASP A 202 9.70 -15.56 -10.83
C ASP A 202 10.77 -14.81 -10.04
N PRO A 203 12.03 -15.30 -10.00
CA PRO A 203 13.12 -14.63 -9.28
C PRO A 203 13.44 -13.20 -9.77
N ALA A 204 13.07 -12.87 -11.01
CA ALA A 204 13.33 -11.56 -11.61
C ALA A 204 12.31 -10.49 -11.22
N ILE A 205 11.13 -10.89 -10.75
CA ILE A 205 10.09 -9.93 -10.32
C ILE A 205 10.55 -9.16 -9.08
N PHE A 206 10.33 -7.86 -9.05
CA PHE A 206 10.58 -7.09 -7.84
C PHE A 206 9.43 -7.27 -6.86
N THR A 207 9.79 -7.58 -5.60
CA THR A 207 8.83 -7.69 -4.51
C THR A 207 8.92 -6.48 -3.59
N LYS A 208 7.79 -6.06 -3.06
CA LYS A 208 7.69 -4.89 -2.20
C LYS A 208 6.78 -5.12 -1.01
N SER A 209 7.11 -4.51 0.12
CA SER A 209 6.26 -4.50 1.31
C SER A 209 6.26 -3.15 1.99
N SER A 210 5.32 -2.97 2.91
CA SER A 210 5.17 -1.73 3.69
C SER A 210 4.91 -2.03 5.16
N VAL A 211 5.49 -1.19 6.02
CA VAL A 211 5.28 -1.19 7.46
C VAL A 211 4.80 0.19 7.90
N MET A 212 3.80 0.21 8.76
CA MET A 212 3.32 1.42 9.43
C MET A 212 3.88 1.46 10.85
N LEU A 213 4.39 2.62 11.25
CA LEU A 213 4.91 2.87 12.60
C LEU A 213 3.94 3.73 13.42
N GLY A 214 4.02 3.59 14.74
CA GLY A 214 3.20 4.31 15.70
C GLY A 214 1.93 3.56 16.13
N LEU A 215 1.92 2.23 15.94
CA LEU A 215 0.87 1.31 16.40
C LEU A 215 1.17 0.71 17.78
N GLY A 216 2.40 0.90 18.31
CA GLY A 216 2.89 0.40 19.61
C GLY A 216 3.92 -0.72 19.48
N GLU A 217 4.54 -0.83 18.32
CA GLU A 217 5.75 -1.63 18.08
C GLU A 217 6.96 -1.05 18.82
N THR A 218 7.94 -1.90 19.16
CA THR A 218 9.25 -1.47 19.63
C THR A 218 10.24 -1.38 18.46
N GLU A 219 11.41 -0.74 18.68
CA GLU A 219 12.46 -0.66 17.66
C GLU A 219 12.92 -2.06 17.24
N GLU A 220 13.14 -2.95 18.22
CA GLU A 220 13.56 -4.34 17.94
C GLU A 220 12.53 -5.09 17.12
N GLU A 221 11.25 -4.87 17.34
CA GLU A 221 10.18 -5.49 16.54
C GLU A 221 10.16 -4.97 15.11
N VAL A 222 10.48 -3.69 14.89
CA VAL A 222 10.61 -3.13 13.54
C VAL A 222 11.81 -3.72 12.82
N LEU A 223 12.97 -3.78 13.49
CA LEU A 223 14.19 -4.36 12.94
C LEU A 223 13.99 -5.84 12.60
N GLN A 224 13.37 -6.61 13.48
CA GLN A 224 13.02 -8.01 13.21
C GLN A 224 12.08 -8.15 12.01
N THR A 225 11.09 -7.26 11.87
CA THR A 225 10.18 -7.26 10.73
C THR A 225 10.92 -6.97 9.42
N MET A 226 11.90 -6.07 9.44
CA MET A 226 12.76 -5.80 8.28
C MET A 226 13.58 -7.03 7.89
N GLU A 227 14.18 -7.72 8.86
CA GLU A 227 14.92 -8.97 8.60
C GLU A 227 14.01 -10.08 8.05
N ASP A 228 12.82 -10.25 8.62
CA ASP A 228 11.86 -11.26 8.17
C ASP A 228 11.45 -10.99 6.70
N LEU A 229 11.19 -9.73 6.34
CA LEU A 229 10.88 -9.32 4.98
C LEU A 229 12.05 -9.57 4.01
N LEU A 230 13.27 -9.27 4.44
CA LEU A 230 14.46 -9.51 3.61
C LEU A 230 14.68 -11.01 3.36
N LYS A 231 14.51 -11.86 4.40
CA LYS A 231 14.57 -13.32 4.28
C LYS A 231 13.49 -13.86 3.33
N ALA A 232 12.31 -13.24 3.30
CA ALA A 232 11.23 -13.56 2.34
C ALA A 232 11.51 -13.05 0.91
N GLY A 233 12.65 -12.42 0.66
CA GLY A 233 13.05 -11.92 -0.66
C GLY A 233 12.44 -10.58 -1.04
N CYS A 234 12.05 -9.75 -0.07
CA CYS A 234 11.53 -8.41 -0.32
C CYS A 234 12.65 -7.48 -0.81
N ASP A 235 12.48 -6.90 -2.01
CA ASP A 235 13.45 -5.97 -2.61
C ASP A 235 13.25 -4.52 -2.17
N ILE A 236 12.00 -4.09 -2.01
CA ILE A 236 11.61 -2.70 -1.77
C ILE A 236 10.80 -2.62 -0.46
N LEU A 237 11.25 -1.76 0.45
CA LEU A 237 10.55 -1.51 1.70
C LEU A 237 10.06 -0.07 1.79
N THR A 238 8.80 0.12 2.19
CA THR A 238 8.28 1.45 2.53
C THR A 238 7.90 1.47 4.01
N ILE A 239 8.30 2.54 4.71
CA ILE A 239 8.04 2.73 6.14
C ILE A 239 7.38 4.09 6.33
N GLY A 240 6.16 4.11 6.89
CA GLY A 240 5.38 5.32 7.06
C GLY A 240 4.67 5.40 8.41
N GLN A 241 4.29 6.60 8.81
CA GLN A 241 3.52 6.78 10.04
C GLN A 241 2.09 6.29 9.87
N TYR A 242 1.60 5.50 10.80
CA TYR A 242 0.18 5.25 10.95
C TYR A 242 -0.56 6.53 11.35
N LEU A 243 -1.61 6.85 10.63
CA LEU A 243 -2.56 7.92 10.97
C LEU A 243 -3.95 7.31 11.06
N ALA A 244 -4.58 7.44 12.21
CA ALA A 244 -5.92 6.88 12.41
C ALA A 244 -6.93 7.56 11.47
N PRO A 245 -7.66 6.80 10.64
CA PRO A 245 -8.57 7.40 9.66
C PRO A 245 -9.80 8.05 10.31
N SER A 246 -10.12 7.69 11.54
CA SER A 246 -11.20 8.31 12.32
C SER A 246 -11.05 8.01 13.81
N ASN A 247 -11.83 8.72 14.64
CA ASN A 247 -11.93 8.48 16.09
C ASN A 247 -12.86 7.30 16.46
N SER A 248 -13.35 6.54 15.48
CA SER A 248 -14.19 5.36 15.74
C SER A 248 -13.41 4.30 16.51
N LYS A 249 -14.08 3.57 17.42
CA LYS A 249 -13.53 2.41 18.14
C LYS A 249 -13.06 1.28 17.21
N ARG A 250 -13.50 1.26 15.96
CA ARG A 250 -13.02 0.32 14.93
C ARG A 250 -11.54 0.54 14.63
N HIS A 251 -11.08 1.80 14.61
CA HIS A 251 -9.70 2.12 14.28
C HIS A 251 -8.81 2.17 15.50
N VAL A 252 -7.62 1.62 15.37
CA VAL A 252 -6.58 1.73 16.40
C VAL A 252 -6.16 3.19 16.53
N ARG A 253 -5.94 3.65 17.75
CA ARG A 253 -5.39 4.98 18.00
C ARG A 253 -3.89 5.00 17.73
N VAL A 254 -3.39 6.13 17.24
CA VAL A 254 -1.94 6.37 17.16
C VAL A 254 -1.38 6.31 18.57
N LYS A 255 -0.35 5.49 18.77
CA LYS A 255 0.35 5.33 20.04
C LYS A 255 1.53 6.30 20.17
N GLN A 256 2.20 6.56 19.05
CA GLN A 256 3.38 7.43 18.98
C GLN A 256 3.46 8.09 17.60
N PHE A 257 3.88 9.32 17.55
CA PHE A 257 4.34 9.97 16.32
C PHE A 257 5.86 9.84 16.22
N VAL A 258 6.30 9.02 15.29
CA VAL A 258 7.71 8.75 15.02
C VAL A 258 8.36 9.98 14.40
N SER A 259 9.53 10.35 14.87
CA SER A 259 10.26 11.53 14.39
C SER A 259 10.88 11.32 13.01
N PRO A 260 11.13 12.38 12.23
CA PRO A 260 11.87 12.27 10.96
C PRO A 260 13.25 11.63 11.11
N GLN A 261 13.91 11.80 12.25
CA GLN A 261 15.21 11.20 12.57
C GLN A 261 15.11 9.68 12.70
N GLU A 262 14.08 9.18 13.42
CA GLU A 262 13.82 7.74 13.53
C GLU A 262 13.49 7.13 12.15
N PHE A 263 12.73 7.84 11.30
CA PHE A 263 12.50 7.39 9.94
C PHE A 263 13.79 7.34 9.11
N ALA A 264 14.69 8.30 9.28
CA ALA A 264 15.99 8.30 8.62
C ALA A 264 16.85 7.11 9.10
N PHE A 265 16.85 6.82 10.39
CA PHE A 265 17.52 5.64 10.98
C PHE A 265 17.02 4.33 10.33
N TYR A 266 15.69 4.12 10.24
CA TYR A 266 15.15 2.92 9.60
C TYR A 266 15.46 2.83 8.10
N LYS A 267 15.54 3.98 7.41
CA LYS A 267 15.97 4.00 6.00
C LYS A 267 17.40 3.49 5.86
N GLU A 268 18.32 4.05 6.62
CA GLU A 268 19.73 3.68 6.58
C GLU A 268 19.93 2.22 6.98
N THR A 269 19.30 1.80 8.08
CA THR A 269 19.36 0.41 8.55
C THR A 269 18.86 -0.56 7.48
N GLY A 270 17.73 -0.27 6.83
CA GLY A 270 17.20 -1.15 5.78
C GLY A 270 18.11 -1.25 4.56
N LEU A 271 18.73 -0.15 4.15
CA LEU A 271 19.72 -0.18 3.07
C LEU A 271 20.96 -1.01 3.45
N ASN A 272 21.44 -0.86 4.69
CA ASN A 272 22.56 -1.62 5.22
C ASN A 272 22.25 -3.12 5.39
N LEU A 273 21.01 -3.48 5.70
CA LEU A 273 20.55 -4.87 5.73
C LEU A 273 20.51 -5.52 4.35
N GLY A 274 20.38 -4.74 3.27
CA GLY A 274 20.43 -5.24 1.90
C GLY A 274 19.17 -5.05 1.06
N PHE A 275 18.18 -4.29 1.53
CA PHE A 275 17.06 -3.90 0.66
C PHE A 275 17.58 -3.12 -0.56
N LYS A 276 17.01 -3.38 -1.73
CA LYS A 276 17.41 -2.65 -2.95
C LYS A 276 16.95 -1.20 -2.90
N HIS A 277 15.80 -0.95 -2.26
CA HIS A 277 15.31 0.40 -2.03
C HIS A 277 14.54 0.47 -0.71
N VAL A 278 14.73 1.56 0.05
CA VAL A 278 13.97 1.86 1.26
C VAL A 278 13.46 3.30 1.19
N MET A 279 12.14 3.46 1.20
CA MET A 279 11.50 4.75 1.36
C MET A 279 10.91 4.84 2.76
N SER A 280 11.38 5.77 3.58
CA SER A 280 10.97 5.92 4.97
C SER A 280 10.70 7.38 5.31
N GLY A 281 9.57 7.66 5.95
CA GLY A 281 9.21 9.01 6.34
C GLY A 281 7.76 9.15 6.82
N PRO A 282 7.44 10.25 7.52
CA PRO A 282 6.14 10.43 8.17
C PRO A 282 4.93 10.29 7.24
N LEU A 283 5.05 10.75 6.01
CA LEU A 283 3.97 10.73 5.02
C LEU A 283 4.12 9.62 3.98
N VAL A 284 5.13 8.76 4.09
CA VAL A 284 5.31 7.63 3.19
C VAL A 284 4.12 6.68 3.29
N ARG A 285 3.71 6.16 2.14
CA ARG A 285 2.68 5.12 1.96
C ARG A 285 3.19 4.09 0.97
N SER A 286 2.61 2.92 0.93
CA SER A 286 3.03 1.81 0.07
C SER A 286 3.21 2.24 -1.40
N SER A 287 2.29 3.02 -1.95
CA SER A 287 2.34 3.50 -3.34
C SER A 287 2.90 4.92 -3.51
N PHE A 288 3.44 5.54 -2.44
CA PHE A 288 3.97 6.90 -2.53
C PHE A 288 5.27 6.91 -3.36
N ILE A 289 5.25 7.68 -4.45
CA ILE A 289 6.37 7.82 -5.40
C ILE A 289 6.96 6.45 -5.82
N ALA A 290 6.08 5.47 -6.07
CA ALA A 290 6.46 4.08 -6.29
C ALA A 290 7.40 3.86 -7.49
N GLU A 291 7.33 4.71 -8.53
CA GLU A 291 8.23 4.67 -9.69
C GLU A 291 9.71 4.82 -9.32
N GLU A 292 10.05 5.61 -8.29
CA GLU A 292 11.44 5.79 -7.86
C GLU A 292 12.04 4.49 -7.35
N GLY A 293 11.30 3.76 -6.49
CA GLY A 293 11.77 2.47 -5.97
C GLY A 293 12.06 1.47 -7.08
N TYR A 294 11.19 1.40 -8.08
CA TYR A 294 11.43 0.56 -9.27
C TYR A 294 12.68 0.98 -10.05
N LYS A 295 12.85 2.29 -10.29
CA LYS A 295 14.02 2.82 -11.01
C LYS A 295 15.34 2.52 -10.29
N GLU A 296 15.40 2.70 -8.97
CA GLU A 296 16.59 2.40 -8.17
C GLU A 296 16.92 0.90 -8.18
N CYS A 297 15.92 0.03 -8.11
CA CYS A 297 16.12 -1.41 -8.24
C CYS A 297 16.72 -1.79 -9.61
N LEU A 298 16.26 -1.17 -10.69
CA LEU A 298 16.80 -1.40 -12.04
C LEU A 298 18.26 -0.97 -12.16
N GLN A 299 18.65 0.12 -11.50
CA GLN A 299 20.05 0.59 -11.53
C GLN A 299 20.98 -0.39 -10.81
N LYS A 300 20.53 -0.98 -9.69
CA LYS A 300 21.32 -1.96 -8.92
C LYS A 300 21.50 -3.33 -9.59
N ILE A 301 20.67 -3.67 -10.60
CA ILE A 301 20.87 -4.91 -11.40
C ILE A 301 21.93 -4.70 -12.50
N LYS A 302 22.14 -3.44 -12.92
CA LYS A 302 23.08 -3.11 -14.00
C LYS A 302 24.53 -2.93 -13.55
N LEU A 303 24.75 -2.95 -12.24
CA LEU A 303 26.06 -2.91 -11.58
C LEU A 303 26.50 -4.31 -11.15
#